data_925d1cae33fb4e2d208cd13197b086de
#
_entry.id   925d1cae33fb4e2d208cd13197b086de
#
_cell.length_a   1.000
_cell.length_b   1.000
_cell.length_c   1.000
_cell.angle_alpha   90.00
_cell.angle_beta   90.00
_cell.angle_gamma   90.00
#
_symmetry.space_group_name_H-M   'P 1'
#
loop_
_entity.id
_entity.type
_entity.pdbx_description
1 polymer ?
#
loop_
_entity_poly.entity_id
_entity_poly.type
_entity_poly.pdbx_seq_one_letter_code
_entity_poly.pdbx_strand_id
1 'polypeptide(L)'
;TTGCSLVGVVIMPRHVFAFLPIHGGRSFGRVAHLIGAYWGFVLMAFHLGIHWNGMLAVGRRMVKPSQTRSRILRILAAVMALYGVYAFFARSIPHYMFLRTRFVFFDYEEPIIFFFFDYLAVMISFAWLGFYAARAAQRGTKIKMREKEAAKMQERKAAKMEK
;
A
#
# COMPACT_ATOMS: atom_id res chain seq x y z
N THR A 1 -3.53 8.84 8.51
CA THR A 1 -2.77 10.08 8.73
C THR A 1 -3.17 10.76 10.04
N THR A 2 -4.46 10.88 10.35
CA THR A 2 -4.98 11.55 11.56
C THR A 2 -4.52 10.86 12.85
N GLY A 3 -4.50 9.53 12.90
CA GLY A 3 -4.05 8.78 14.07
C GLY A 3 -2.56 8.98 14.38
N CYS A 4 -1.71 9.06 13.36
CA CYS A 4 -0.27 9.32 13.51
C CYS A 4 0.00 10.74 14.03
N SER A 5 -0.79 11.72 13.60
CA SER A 5 -0.68 13.11 14.07
C SER A 5 -1.09 13.25 15.54
N LEU A 6 -2.16 12.57 15.98
CA LEU A 6 -2.58 12.56 17.38
C LEU A 6 -1.54 11.90 18.29
N VAL A 7 -0.94 10.80 17.86
CA VAL A 7 0.12 10.12 18.59
C VAL A 7 1.40 10.97 18.62
N GLY A 8 1.72 11.68 17.55
CA GLY A 8 2.81 12.65 17.50
C GLY A 8 2.64 13.77 18.53
N VAL A 9 1.43 14.27 18.69
CA VAL A 9 1.09 15.27 19.73
C VAL A 9 1.32 14.73 21.14
N VAL A 10 1.05 13.45 21.42
CA VAL A 10 1.30 12.82 22.73
C VAL A 10 2.80 12.59 23.00
N ILE A 11 3.60 12.36 21.94
CA ILE A 11 5.05 12.09 22.07
C ILE A 11 5.88 13.38 22.13
N MET A 12 5.48 14.41 21.39
CA MET A 12 6.29 15.61 21.14
C MET A 12 6.34 16.67 22.25
N PRO A 13 5.62 16.66 23.38
CA PRO A 13 5.52 17.88 24.13
C PRO A 13 5.97 17.78 25.57
N ARG A 14 7.21 18.03 25.80
CA ARG A 14 7.58 18.59 27.11
C ARG A 14 7.27 20.08 27.21
N HIS A 15 7.05 20.77 26.09
CA HIS A 15 6.93 22.23 26.07
C HIS A 15 5.54 22.78 25.73
N VAL A 16 4.73 22.05 24.96
CA VAL A 16 3.42 22.57 24.48
C VAL A 16 2.25 22.08 25.34
N PHE A 17 2.34 20.87 25.91
CA PHE A 17 1.26 20.27 26.73
C PHE A 17 1.75 19.84 28.12
N ALA A 18 2.62 20.64 28.73
CA ALA A 18 3.15 20.38 30.08
C ALA A 18 2.05 20.31 31.19
N PHE A 19 0.83 20.78 30.87
CA PHE A 19 -0.31 20.77 31.78
C PHE A 19 -1.10 19.43 31.76
N LEU A 20 -0.80 18.49 30.84
CA LEU A 20 -1.41 17.15 30.85
C LEU A 20 -0.45 16.13 31.49
N PRO A 21 -0.63 15.73 32.76
CA PRO A 21 0.18 14.69 33.38
C PRO A 21 -0.25 13.30 32.91
N ILE A 22 0.14 12.91 31.68
CA ILE A 22 -0.11 11.55 31.17
C ILE A 22 1.00 10.63 31.71
N HIS A 23 0.82 10.15 32.94
CA HIS A 23 1.69 9.15 33.54
C HIS A 23 1.46 7.81 32.84
N GLY A 24 2.49 7.26 32.18
CA GLY A 24 2.42 6.00 31.41
C GLY A 24 2.09 6.14 29.92
N GLY A 25 1.62 7.28 29.43
CA GLY A 25 1.26 7.50 28.01
C GLY A 25 2.43 7.48 27.03
N ARG A 26 3.67 7.68 27.50
CA ARG A 26 4.87 7.72 26.64
C ARG A 26 5.20 6.38 26.01
N SER A 27 5.12 5.29 26.76
CA SER A 27 5.37 3.95 26.24
C SER A 27 4.27 3.53 25.26
N PHE A 28 3.01 3.78 25.62
CA PHE A 28 1.86 3.54 24.74
C PHE A 28 1.94 4.39 23.48
N GLY A 29 2.20 5.69 23.59
CA GLY A 29 2.34 6.60 22.46
C GLY A 29 3.44 6.17 21.48
N ARG A 30 4.59 5.73 21.99
CA ARG A 30 5.69 5.22 21.16
C ARG A 30 5.29 3.96 20.39
N VAL A 31 4.66 3.01 21.06
CA VAL A 31 4.17 1.76 20.48
C VAL A 31 3.10 2.04 19.40
N ALA A 32 2.12 2.87 19.72
CA ALA A 32 1.06 3.24 18.80
C ALA A 32 1.60 3.99 17.56
N HIS A 33 2.60 4.86 17.76
CA HIS A 33 3.27 5.54 16.65
C HIS A 33 4.04 4.56 15.77
N LEU A 34 4.77 3.63 16.35
CA LEU A 34 5.52 2.61 15.62
C LEU A 34 4.58 1.76 14.73
N ILE A 35 3.51 1.21 15.34
CA ILE A 35 2.50 0.45 14.59
C ILE A 35 1.89 1.31 13.49
N GLY A 36 1.42 2.51 13.85
CA GLY A 36 0.78 3.43 12.92
C GLY A 36 1.68 3.83 11.74
N ALA A 37 2.99 3.98 11.97
CA ALA A 37 3.95 4.31 10.93
C ALA A 37 4.13 3.14 9.95
N TYR A 38 4.40 1.93 10.43
CA TYR A 38 4.63 0.77 9.55
C TYR A 38 3.36 0.31 8.84
N TRP A 39 2.24 0.21 9.56
CA TRP A 39 0.96 -0.14 8.92
C TRP A 39 0.47 0.95 7.98
N GLY A 40 0.63 2.22 8.37
CA GLY A 40 0.31 3.36 7.51
C GLY A 40 1.13 3.36 6.22
N PHE A 41 2.43 3.06 6.30
CA PHE A 41 3.31 2.94 5.14
C PHE A 41 2.84 1.82 4.19
N VAL A 42 2.58 0.63 4.71
CA VAL A 42 2.12 -0.52 3.91
C VAL A 42 0.75 -0.25 3.28
N LEU A 43 -0.21 0.27 4.05
CA LEU A 43 -1.54 0.59 3.56
C LEU A 43 -1.51 1.69 2.50
N MET A 44 -0.67 2.71 2.68
CA MET A 44 -0.51 3.79 1.71
C MET A 44 0.12 3.28 0.40
N ALA A 45 1.13 2.41 0.49
CA ALA A 45 1.73 1.76 -0.68
C ALA A 45 0.71 0.88 -1.42
N PHE A 46 -0.08 0.10 -0.70
CA PHE A 46 -1.14 -0.72 -1.26
C PHE A 46 -2.24 0.13 -1.93
N HIS A 47 -2.66 1.20 -1.27
CA HIS A 47 -3.64 2.17 -1.80
C HIS A 47 -3.14 2.82 -3.10
N LEU A 48 -1.87 3.23 -3.14
CA LEU A 48 -1.22 3.73 -4.34
C LEU A 48 -1.33 2.73 -5.50
N GLY A 49 -1.12 1.44 -5.22
CA GLY A 49 -1.26 0.36 -6.19
C GLY A 49 -2.68 0.23 -6.74
N ILE A 50 -3.70 0.30 -5.90
CA ILE A 50 -5.11 0.25 -6.31
C ILE A 50 -5.42 1.37 -7.31
N HIS A 51 -4.95 2.58 -7.04
CA HIS A 51 -5.18 3.77 -7.88
C HIS A 51 -4.20 3.92 -9.05
N TRP A 52 -3.23 3.01 -9.19
CA TRP A 52 -2.18 3.07 -10.21
C TRP A 52 -2.70 3.19 -11.65
N ASN A 53 -3.82 2.55 -11.97
CA ASN A 53 -4.44 2.66 -13.29
C ASN A 53 -4.86 4.11 -13.64
N GLY A 54 -5.34 4.86 -12.67
CA GLY A 54 -5.68 6.28 -12.84
C GLY A 54 -4.43 7.12 -13.13
N MET A 55 -3.35 6.90 -12.37
CA MET A 55 -2.07 7.58 -12.59
C MET A 55 -1.47 7.25 -13.96
N LEU A 56 -1.52 5.97 -14.38
CA LEU A 56 -1.08 5.57 -15.72
C LEU A 56 -1.94 6.20 -16.83
N ALA A 57 -3.23 6.40 -16.61
CA ALA A 57 -4.09 7.05 -17.60
C ALA A 57 -3.67 8.52 -17.84
N VAL A 58 -3.31 9.24 -16.78
CA VAL A 58 -2.76 10.60 -16.88
C VAL A 58 -1.41 10.58 -17.58
N GLY A 59 -0.50 9.70 -17.19
CA GLY A 59 0.83 9.58 -17.80
C GLY A 59 0.79 9.24 -19.31
N ARG A 60 -0.19 8.43 -19.74
CA ARG A 60 -0.39 8.09 -21.17
C ARG A 60 -0.83 9.28 -22.02
N ARG A 61 -1.43 10.31 -21.42
CA ARG A 61 -1.76 11.54 -22.14
C ARG A 61 -0.52 12.38 -22.46
N MET A 62 0.51 12.28 -21.62
CA MET A 62 1.74 13.06 -21.76
C MET A 62 2.79 12.35 -22.63
N VAL A 63 2.79 11.03 -22.69
CA VAL A 63 3.83 10.25 -23.38
C VAL A 63 3.21 9.18 -24.25
N LYS A 64 3.56 9.15 -25.56
CA LYS A 64 3.06 8.16 -26.51
C LYS A 64 3.36 6.73 -26.04
N PRO A 65 2.37 5.84 -26.04
CA PRO A 65 2.56 4.46 -25.60
C PRO A 65 3.47 3.69 -26.54
N SER A 66 4.60 3.19 -26.03
CA SER A 66 5.48 2.25 -26.75
C SER A 66 5.35 0.88 -26.10
N GLN A 67 5.13 -0.15 -26.91
CA GLN A 67 5.01 -1.54 -26.48
C GLN A 67 6.27 -2.04 -25.77
N THR A 68 7.44 -1.73 -26.34
CA THR A 68 8.75 -2.13 -25.81
C THR A 68 9.00 -1.49 -24.46
N ARG A 69 8.77 -0.18 -24.32
CA ARG A 69 8.94 0.54 -23.07
C ARG A 69 7.99 0.01 -21.96
N SER A 70 6.74 -0.29 -22.32
CA SER A 70 5.77 -0.86 -21.39
C SER A 70 6.17 -2.27 -20.91
N ARG A 71 6.84 -3.06 -21.75
CA ARG A 71 7.36 -4.38 -21.38
C ARG A 71 8.55 -4.26 -20.44
N ILE A 72 9.51 -3.39 -20.78
CA ILE A 72 10.69 -3.13 -19.94
C ILE A 72 10.28 -2.63 -18.56
N LEU A 73 9.37 -1.64 -18.48
CA LEU A 73 8.89 -1.12 -17.21
C LEU A 73 8.17 -2.17 -16.35
N ARG A 74 7.44 -3.11 -16.96
CA ARG A 74 6.81 -4.22 -16.22
C ARG A 74 7.84 -5.19 -15.65
N ILE A 75 8.86 -5.53 -16.44
CA ILE A 75 9.95 -6.41 -15.97
C ILE A 75 10.70 -5.73 -14.84
N LEU A 76 11.07 -4.47 -14.99
CA LEU A 76 11.76 -3.70 -13.96
C LEU A 76 10.93 -3.60 -12.67
N ALA A 77 9.63 -3.31 -12.79
CA ALA A 77 8.73 -3.28 -11.65
C ALA A 77 8.60 -4.65 -10.95
N ALA A 78 8.59 -5.76 -11.71
CA ALA A 78 8.56 -7.10 -11.13
C ALA A 78 9.86 -7.44 -10.40
N VAL A 79 11.01 -7.09 -10.96
CA VAL A 79 12.33 -7.29 -10.31
C VAL A 79 12.41 -6.46 -9.03
N MET A 80 12.02 -5.19 -9.08
CA MET A 80 11.98 -4.33 -7.90
C MET A 80 10.99 -4.82 -6.85
N ALA A 81 9.85 -5.38 -7.26
CA ALA A 81 8.89 -5.95 -6.33
C ALA A 81 9.44 -7.21 -5.63
N LEU A 82 10.15 -8.07 -6.33
CA LEU A 82 10.82 -9.23 -5.73
C LEU A 82 11.93 -8.81 -4.76
N TYR A 83 12.74 -7.84 -5.15
CA TYR A 83 13.76 -7.27 -4.26
C TYR A 83 13.13 -6.63 -3.02
N GLY A 84 12.00 -5.92 -3.17
CA GLY A 84 11.32 -5.31 -2.05
C GLY A 84 10.71 -6.32 -1.07
N VAL A 85 10.26 -7.50 -1.55
CA VAL A 85 9.88 -8.61 -0.65
C VAL A 85 11.10 -9.08 0.16
N TYR A 86 12.25 -9.25 -0.49
CA TYR A 86 13.48 -9.58 0.21
C TYR A 86 13.85 -8.51 1.26
N ALA A 87 13.86 -7.23 0.87
CA ALA A 87 14.16 -6.10 1.75
C ALA A 87 13.17 -6.01 2.95
N PHE A 88 11.90 -6.34 2.74
CA PHE A 88 10.88 -6.38 3.79
C PHE A 88 11.25 -7.32 4.93
N PHE A 89 11.77 -8.51 4.61
CA PHE A 89 12.23 -9.46 5.61
C PHE A 89 13.63 -9.11 6.12
N ALA A 90 14.56 -8.70 5.27
CA ALA A 90 15.93 -8.33 5.64
C ALA A 90 15.96 -7.17 6.64
N ARG A 91 15.09 -6.16 6.44
CA ARG A 91 14.92 -5.01 7.37
C ARG A 91 14.06 -5.31 8.58
N SER A 92 13.67 -6.57 8.80
CA SER A 92 12.84 -6.99 9.95
C SER A 92 11.54 -6.18 10.12
N ILE A 93 11.00 -5.61 9.03
CA ILE A 93 9.78 -4.80 9.05
C ILE A 93 8.61 -5.56 9.69
N PRO A 94 8.39 -6.88 9.42
CA PRO A 94 7.36 -7.66 10.10
C PRO A 94 7.50 -7.66 11.63
N HIS A 95 8.72 -7.69 12.15
CA HIS A 95 8.96 -7.68 13.59
C HIS A 95 8.51 -6.37 14.24
N TYR A 96 8.68 -5.25 13.53
CA TYR A 96 8.20 -3.93 13.97
C TYR A 96 6.68 -3.79 13.84
N MET A 97 6.10 -4.34 12.78
CA MET A 97 4.64 -4.33 12.55
C MET A 97 3.89 -5.12 13.63
N PHE A 98 4.46 -6.25 14.09
CA PHE A 98 3.86 -7.13 15.09
C PHE A 98 4.44 -6.94 16.50
N LEU A 99 5.14 -5.83 16.77
CA LEU A 99 5.70 -5.47 18.09
C LEU A 99 6.61 -6.53 18.72
N ARG A 100 7.25 -7.37 17.93
CA ARG A 100 8.24 -8.32 18.44
C ARG A 100 9.50 -7.63 18.96
N THR A 101 9.81 -6.45 18.43
CA THR A 101 10.87 -5.55 18.91
C THR A 101 10.29 -4.18 19.19
N ARG A 102 10.61 -3.63 20.38
CA ARG A 102 10.15 -2.29 20.82
C ARG A 102 11.12 -1.17 20.42
N PHE A 103 12.27 -1.52 19.87
CA PHE A 103 13.31 -0.59 19.48
C PHE A 103 13.63 -0.82 18.01
N VAL A 104 13.69 0.27 17.25
CA VAL A 104 14.19 0.27 15.88
C VAL A 104 15.70 0.47 15.95
N PHE A 105 16.47 -0.54 15.57
CA PHE A 105 17.90 -0.41 15.42
C PHE A 105 18.19 0.28 14.10
N PHE A 106 18.79 1.45 14.18
CA PHE A 106 19.30 2.17 13.01
C PHE A 106 20.81 1.96 12.96
N ASP A 107 21.29 1.39 11.88
CA ASP A 107 22.72 1.26 11.63
C ASP A 107 23.24 2.58 11.06
N TYR A 108 24.04 3.30 11.83
CA TYR A 108 24.61 4.59 11.44
C TYR A 108 25.79 4.46 10.48
N GLU A 109 26.35 3.25 10.31
CA GLU A 109 27.44 2.98 9.38
C GLU A 109 26.92 2.71 7.96
N GLU A 110 25.63 2.40 7.82
CA GLU A 110 25.02 2.14 6.53
C GLU A 110 24.75 3.46 5.77
N PRO A 111 25.14 3.56 4.48
CA PRO A 111 24.79 4.71 3.66
C PRO A 111 23.28 4.90 3.58
N ILE A 112 22.80 6.09 3.92
CA ILE A 112 21.36 6.46 3.95
C ILE A 112 20.66 6.14 2.62
N ILE A 113 21.39 6.18 1.51
CA ILE A 113 20.88 5.89 0.17
C ILE A 113 20.34 4.44 0.08
N PHE A 114 21.04 3.45 0.64
CA PHE A 114 20.59 2.06 0.63
C PHE A 114 19.33 1.88 1.49
N PHE A 115 19.29 2.54 2.63
CA PHE A 115 18.10 2.55 3.47
C PHE A 115 16.86 3.04 2.72
N PHE A 116 16.95 4.20 2.05
CA PHE A 116 15.83 4.73 1.26
C PHE A 116 15.48 3.84 0.07
N PHE A 117 16.46 3.23 -0.57
CA PHE A 117 16.26 2.34 -1.69
C PHE A 117 15.47 1.08 -1.28
N ASP A 118 15.79 0.48 -0.14
CA ASP A 118 15.08 -0.67 0.41
C ASP A 118 13.62 -0.34 0.74
N TYR A 119 13.38 0.79 1.41
CA TYR A 119 12.00 1.22 1.69
C TYR A 119 11.22 1.57 0.42
N LEU A 120 11.87 2.16 -0.58
CA LEU A 120 11.26 2.39 -1.88
C LEU A 120 10.89 1.06 -2.58
N ALA A 121 11.78 0.08 -2.54
CA ALA A 121 11.52 -1.24 -3.09
C ALA A 121 10.36 -1.95 -2.38
N VAL A 122 10.28 -1.85 -1.05
CA VAL A 122 9.16 -2.35 -0.24
C VAL A 122 7.85 -1.66 -0.66
N MET A 123 7.87 -0.34 -0.82
CA MET A 123 6.71 0.42 -1.29
C MET A 123 6.24 -0.05 -2.67
N ILE A 124 7.16 -0.26 -3.61
CA ILE A 124 6.86 -0.78 -4.95
C ILE A 124 6.24 -2.18 -4.87
N SER A 125 6.71 -3.04 -3.97
CA SER A 125 6.14 -4.39 -3.78
C SER A 125 4.68 -4.35 -3.36
N PHE A 126 4.34 -3.55 -2.35
CA PHE A 126 2.96 -3.41 -1.89
C PHE A 126 2.07 -2.68 -2.90
N ALA A 127 2.61 -1.70 -3.63
CA ALA A 127 1.90 -1.05 -4.73
C ALA A 127 1.62 -2.05 -5.87
N TRP A 128 2.59 -2.88 -6.21
CA TRP A 128 2.43 -3.94 -7.21
C TRP A 128 1.35 -4.94 -6.80
N LEU A 129 1.36 -5.39 -5.55
CA LEU A 129 0.34 -6.26 -4.97
C LEU A 129 -1.06 -5.61 -5.03
N GLY A 130 -1.17 -4.35 -4.61
CA GLY A 130 -2.42 -3.57 -4.68
C GLY A 130 -2.98 -3.44 -6.09
N PHE A 131 -2.11 -3.20 -7.07
CA PHE A 131 -2.48 -3.12 -8.48
C PHE A 131 -3.08 -4.44 -9.00
N TYR A 132 -2.46 -5.57 -8.70
CA TYR A 132 -2.97 -6.87 -9.14
C TYR A 132 -4.23 -7.29 -8.37
N ALA A 133 -4.32 -6.99 -7.09
CA ALA A 133 -5.52 -7.20 -6.29
C ALA A 133 -6.72 -6.42 -6.85
N ALA A 134 -6.53 -5.14 -7.18
CA ALA A 134 -7.57 -4.32 -7.81
C ALA A 134 -8.01 -4.88 -9.17
N ARG A 135 -7.06 -5.36 -9.99
CA ARG A 135 -7.39 -5.99 -11.28
C ARG A 135 -8.16 -7.29 -11.11
N ALA A 136 -7.82 -8.12 -10.12
CA ALA A 136 -8.53 -9.36 -9.83
C ALA A 136 -9.96 -9.07 -9.39
N ALA A 137 -10.17 -8.11 -8.49
CA ALA A 137 -11.48 -7.69 -8.04
C ALA A 137 -12.35 -7.17 -9.19
N GLN A 138 -11.79 -6.32 -10.07
CA GLN A 138 -12.50 -5.81 -11.24
C GLN A 138 -12.91 -6.90 -12.23
N ARG A 139 -12.08 -7.94 -12.41
CA ARG A 139 -12.42 -9.09 -13.26
C ARG A 139 -13.59 -9.87 -12.68
N GLY A 140 -13.57 -10.15 -11.38
CA GLY A 140 -14.67 -10.84 -10.70
C GLY A 140 -16.00 -10.07 -10.82
N THR A 141 -15.98 -8.76 -10.64
CA THR A 141 -17.17 -7.91 -10.80
C THR A 141 -17.71 -7.94 -12.24
N LYS A 142 -16.83 -7.86 -13.25
CA LYS A 142 -17.24 -7.92 -14.66
C LYS A 142 -17.87 -9.25 -15.04
N ILE A 143 -17.37 -10.37 -14.51
CA ILE A 143 -17.95 -11.69 -14.74
C ILE A 143 -19.36 -11.74 -14.17
N LYS A 144 -19.54 -11.36 -12.90
CA LYS A 144 -20.86 -11.33 -12.24
C LYS A 144 -21.88 -10.43 -12.95
N MET A 145 -21.41 -9.29 -13.50
CA MET A 145 -22.30 -8.40 -14.28
C MET A 145 -22.74 -9.04 -15.59
N ARG A 146 -21.82 -9.70 -16.31
CA ARG A 146 -22.15 -10.42 -17.56
C ARG A 146 -23.13 -11.57 -17.32
N GLU A 147 -22.96 -12.33 -16.25
CA GLU A 147 -23.91 -13.41 -15.86
C GLU A 147 -25.30 -12.86 -15.58
N LYS A 148 -25.40 -11.74 -14.83
CA LYS A 148 -26.67 -11.07 -14.57
C LYS A 148 -27.34 -10.55 -15.84
N GLU A 149 -26.57 -9.98 -16.76
CA GLU A 149 -27.07 -9.51 -18.06
C GLU A 149 -27.56 -10.66 -18.94
N ALA A 150 -26.82 -11.77 -18.95
CA ALA A 150 -27.20 -12.96 -19.69
C ALA A 150 -28.51 -13.57 -19.15
N ALA A 151 -28.64 -13.68 -17.82
CA ALA A 151 -29.88 -14.16 -17.18
C ALA A 151 -31.07 -13.27 -17.53
N LYS A 152 -30.94 -11.95 -17.41
CA LYS A 152 -32.01 -11.01 -17.82
C LYS A 152 -32.36 -11.10 -19.31
N MET A 153 -31.40 -11.36 -20.18
CA MET A 153 -31.67 -11.54 -21.60
C MET A 153 -32.43 -12.84 -21.87
N GLN A 154 -32.14 -13.92 -21.15
CA GLN A 154 -32.89 -15.18 -21.24
C GLN A 154 -34.35 -15.02 -20.78
N GLU A 155 -34.56 -14.36 -19.64
CA GLU A 155 -35.91 -14.05 -19.13
C GLU A 155 -36.73 -13.22 -20.15
N ARG A 156 -36.12 -12.20 -20.76
CA ARG A 156 -36.77 -11.38 -21.78
C ARG A 156 -37.12 -12.17 -23.05
N LYS A 157 -36.28 -13.16 -23.44
CA LYS A 157 -36.54 -14.02 -24.60
C LYS A 157 -37.70 -15.01 -24.27
N ALA A 158 -37.72 -15.60 -23.10
CA ALA A 158 -38.79 -16.48 -22.65
C ALA A 158 -40.14 -15.74 -22.63
N ALA A 159 -40.21 -14.57 -22.03
CA ALA A 159 -41.41 -13.72 -21.99
C ALA A 159 -41.90 -13.25 -23.36
N LYS A 160 -41.04 -13.22 -24.40
CA LYS A 160 -41.45 -12.90 -25.78
C LYS A 160 -41.96 -14.12 -26.55
N MET A 161 -41.60 -15.32 -26.16
CA MET A 161 -42.08 -16.54 -26.80
C MET A 161 -43.44 -17.01 -26.24
N GLU A 162 -43.83 -16.48 -25.06
CA GLU A 162 -45.10 -16.78 -24.39
C GLU A 162 -46.23 -15.85 -24.83
N LYS A 163 -45.95 -14.81 -25.63
CA LYS A 163 -46.92 -13.87 -26.26
C LYS A 163 -47.14 -14.18 -27.73
#